data_8ff4ed84fa51c1ce19c05c421a58f440
#
_entry.id   8ff4ed84fa51c1ce19c05c421a58f440
#
_cell.length_a   1.000
_cell.length_b   1.000
_cell.length_c   1.000
_cell.angle_alpha   90.00
_cell.angle_beta   90.00
_cell.angle_gamma   90.00
#
_symmetry.space_group_name_H-M   'P 1'
#
loop_
_entity.id
_entity.type
_entity.pdbx_description
1 polymer ?
#
loop_
_entity_poly.entity_id
_entity_poly.type
_entity_poly.pdbx_seq_one_letter_code
_entity_poly.pdbx_strand_id
1 'polypeptide(L)'
;MCYSEKILKKLGAKNIYSGISGAPPTNLQAGGCRFGNNPKTSVLDKNCKAHELDNLYVTDGSFMPTGGSVTYTWTIYANSFRVANVIKGKLMNK
;
A
#
# COMPACT_ATOMS: atom_id res chain seq x y z
N MET A 1 -6.45 24.02 -14.47
CA MET A 1 -5.45 24.53 -13.49
C MET A 1 -5.52 23.73 -12.21
N CYS A 2 -4.39 23.15 -11.78
CA CYS A 2 -4.33 22.34 -10.57
C CYS A 2 -4.59 23.20 -9.32
N TYR A 3 -5.16 22.61 -8.27
CA TYR A 3 -5.46 23.32 -7.01
C TYR A 3 -4.19 23.92 -6.38
N SER A 4 -3.08 23.19 -6.46
CA SER A 4 -1.77 23.65 -5.97
C SER A 4 -1.26 24.88 -6.71
N GLU A 5 -1.48 25.00 -8.01
CA GLU A 5 -1.09 26.19 -8.78
C GLU A 5 -1.84 27.44 -8.32
N LYS A 6 -3.13 27.30 -7.97
CA LYS A 6 -3.93 28.40 -7.44
C LYS A 6 -3.39 28.91 -6.10
N ILE A 7 -2.96 27.99 -5.24
CA ILE A 7 -2.36 28.35 -3.94
C ILE A 7 -1.03 29.08 -4.16
N LEU A 8 -0.14 28.52 -4.99
CA LEU A 8 1.15 29.13 -5.29
C LEU A 8 1.02 30.54 -5.87
N LYS A 9 0.08 30.77 -6.79
CA LYS A 9 -0.21 32.11 -7.31
C LYS A 9 -0.66 33.08 -6.24
N LYS A 10 -1.54 32.65 -5.33
CA LYS A 10 -1.97 33.48 -4.19
C LYS A 10 -0.83 33.83 -3.22
N LEU A 11 0.16 32.95 -3.13
CA LEU A 11 1.39 33.17 -2.34
C LEU A 11 2.44 34.04 -3.05
N GLY A 12 2.14 34.53 -4.28
CA GLY A 12 3.02 35.43 -5.01
C GLY A 12 4.08 34.76 -5.87
N ALA A 13 3.97 33.45 -6.12
CA ALA A 13 4.89 32.76 -7.04
C ALA A 13 4.75 33.29 -8.45
N LYS A 14 5.86 33.76 -9.04
CA LYS A 14 5.89 34.34 -10.39
C LYS A 14 5.97 33.28 -11.48
N ASN A 15 6.76 32.23 -11.25
CA ASN A 15 6.95 31.12 -12.18
C ASN A 15 6.48 29.83 -11.52
N ILE A 16 5.49 29.18 -12.10
CA ILE A 16 4.93 27.91 -11.60
C ILE A 16 5.06 26.89 -12.73
N TYR A 17 5.73 25.80 -12.44
CA TYR A 17 5.85 24.65 -13.34
C TYR A 17 5.06 23.51 -12.74
N SER A 18 4.13 22.96 -13.50
CA SER A 18 3.38 21.77 -13.11
C SER A 18 3.46 20.73 -14.23
N GLY A 19 3.52 19.48 -13.85
CA GLY A 19 3.57 18.36 -14.77
C GLY A 19 3.17 17.07 -14.09
N ILE A 20 2.59 16.15 -14.85
CA ILE A 20 2.37 14.77 -14.42
C ILE A 20 3.47 13.95 -15.04
N SER A 21 4.25 13.26 -14.23
CA SER A 21 5.25 12.32 -14.72
C SER A 21 4.54 11.21 -15.52
N GLY A 22 4.92 11.04 -16.77
CA GLY A 22 4.41 9.96 -17.62
C GLY A 22 4.99 8.58 -17.27
N ALA A 23 6.04 8.53 -16.45
CA ALA A 23 6.64 7.28 -15.99
C ALA A 23 6.10 6.92 -14.61
N PRO A 24 5.66 5.68 -14.37
CA PRO A 24 5.27 5.24 -13.04
C PRO A 24 6.47 5.35 -12.09
N PRO A 25 6.27 5.78 -10.83
CA PRO A 25 7.35 5.81 -9.85
C PRO A 25 7.89 4.39 -9.63
N THR A 26 9.19 4.22 -9.74
CA THR A 26 9.86 2.93 -9.65
C THR A 26 10.07 2.44 -8.21
N ASN A 27 9.84 3.30 -7.22
CA ASN A 27 10.26 3.04 -5.84
C ASN A 27 9.18 2.47 -4.93
N LEU A 28 7.90 2.60 -5.28
CA LEU A 28 6.80 2.13 -4.46
C LEU A 28 5.78 1.40 -5.32
N GLN A 29 5.90 0.09 -5.35
CA GLN A 29 4.99 -0.81 -6.06
C GLN A 29 3.91 -1.34 -5.09
N ALA A 30 2.68 -1.51 -5.57
CA ALA A 30 1.57 -2.03 -4.78
C ALA A 30 0.71 -3.01 -5.59
N GLY A 31 0.00 -3.91 -4.93
CA GLY A 31 -1.07 -4.69 -5.52
C GLY A 31 -0.68 -6.03 -6.17
N GLY A 32 0.59 -6.44 -6.11
CA GLY A 32 1.04 -7.72 -6.67
C GLY A 32 0.42 -8.95 -5.99
N CYS A 33 0.23 -8.87 -4.67
CA CYS A 33 -0.38 -9.92 -3.84
C CYS A 33 -1.52 -9.34 -3.00
N ARG A 34 -2.47 -8.67 -3.63
CA ARG A 34 -3.55 -7.98 -2.91
C ARG A 34 -4.34 -8.90 -1.99
N PHE A 35 -4.70 -8.39 -0.83
CA PHE A 35 -5.52 -9.10 0.14
C PHE A 35 -7.01 -8.92 -0.13
N GLY A 36 -7.82 -9.86 0.36
CA GLY A 36 -9.27 -9.81 0.24
C GLY A 36 -9.94 -11.06 0.78
N ASN A 37 -11.26 -11.04 0.82
CA ASN A 37 -12.05 -12.15 1.38
C ASN A 37 -12.32 -13.28 0.36
N ASN A 38 -12.17 -12.99 -0.93
CA ASN A 38 -12.49 -13.95 -1.97
C ASN A 38 -11.22 -14.49 -2.63
N PRO A 39 -10.89 -15.80 -2.48
CA PRO A 39 -9.69 -16.41 -3.04
C PRO A 39 -9.65 -16.38 -4.58
N LYS A 40 -10.79 -16.19 -5.26
CA LYS A 40 -10.82 -16.06 -6.72
C LYS A 40 -10.33 -14.68 -7.22
N THR A 41 -10.34 -13.67 -6.36
CA THR A 41 -10.00 -12.29 -6.72
C THR A 41 -8.86 -11.70 -5.89
N SER A 42 -8.38 -12.42 -4.88
CA SER A 42 -7.27 -12.01 -4.02
C SER A 42 -6.32 -13.16 -3.74
N VAL A 43 -5.04 -12.85 -3.61
CA VAL A 43 -3.99 -13.84 -3.31
C VAL A 43 -3.92 -14.10 -1.80
N LEU A 44 -4.14 -13.07 -1.01
CA LEU A 44 -4.05 -13.11 0.44
C LEU A 44 -5.42 -12.93 1.09
N ASP A 45 -5.60 -13.51 2.27
CA ASP A 45 -6.73 -13.24 3.15
C ASP A 45 -6.56 -11.89 3.90
N LYS A 46 -7.54 -11.51 4.72
CA LYS A 46 -7.49 -10.28 5.54
C LYS A 46 -6.31 -10.20 6.51
N ASN A 47 -5.67 -11.31 6.81
CA ASN A 47 -4.49 -11.40 7.67
C ASN A 47 -3.18 -11.45 6.88
N CYS A 48 -3.24 -11.16 5.59
CA CYS A 48 -2.11 -11.25 4.67
C CYS A 48 -1.48 -12.65 4.58
N LYS A 49 -2.25 -13.70 4.89
CA LYS A 49 -1.89 -15.09 4.67
C LYS A 49 -2.34 -15.50 3.27
N ALA A 50 -1.53 -16.23 2.52
CA ALA A 50 -1.94 -16.81 1.24
C ALA A 50 -3.15 -17.74 1.43
N HIS A 51 -4.16 -17.63 0.56
CA HIS A 51 -5.37 -18.46 0.66
C HIS A 51 -5.07 -19.95 0.52
N GLU A 52 -4.12 -20.29 -0.34
CA GLU A 52 -3.79 -21.68 -0.69
C GLU A 52 -2.67 -22.30 0.19
N LEU A 53 -2.01 -21.48 1.03
CA LEU A 53 -0.87 -21.92 1.83
C LEU A 53 -1.03 -21.53 3.29
N ASP A 54 -0.84 -22.50 4.19
CA ASP A 54 -1.09 -22.28 5.61
C ASP A 54 0.01 -21.51 6.37
N ASN A 55 1.20 -21.46 5.81
CA ASN A 55 2.40 -20.92 6.45
C ASN A 55 3.05 -19.76 5.68
N LEU A 56 2.40 -19.22 4.64
CA LEU A 56 2.92 -18.10 3.86
C LEU A 56 2.16 -16.81 4.17
N TYR A 57 2.91 -15.78 4.54
CA TYR A 57 2.42 -14.42 4.77
C TYR A 57 3.22 -13.43 3.94
N VAL A 58 2.54 -12.40 3.41
CA VAL A 58 3.15 -11.33 2.63
C VAL A 58 2.79 -9.99 3.28
N THR A 59 3.80 -9.19 3.66
CA THR A 59 3.59 -7.96 4.44
C THR A 59 4.18 -6.70 3.80
N ASP A 60 4.77 -6.81 2.62
CA ASP A 60 5.25 -5.68 1.84
C ASP A 60 4.10 -4.93 1.13
N GLY A 61 4.41 -3.90 0.33
CA GLY A 61 3.39 -3.10 -0.36
C GLY A 61 2.49 -3.88 -1.32
N SER A 62 2.84 -5.10 -1.68
CA SER A 62 2.05 -5.92 -2.60
C SER A 62 0.69 -6.34 -2.04
N PHE A 63 0.51 -6.35 -0.70
CA PHE A 63 -0.79 -6.66 -0.10
C PHE A 63 -1.88 -5.64 -0.42
N MET A 64 -1.52 -4.40 -0.74
CA MET A 64 -2.47 -3.30 -0.94
C MET A 64 -3.27 -3.49 -2.23
N PRO A 65 -4.62 -3.45 -2.20
CA PRO A 65 -5.45 -3.55 -3.40
C PRO A 65 -5.22 -2.41 -4.39
N THR A 66 -4.94 -1.21 -3.87
CA THR A 66 -4.64 0.01 -4.63
C THR A 66 -3.51 0.76 -3.96
N GLY A 67 -2.72 1.48 -4.73
CA GLY A 67 -1.72 2.40 -4.21
C GLY A 67 -2.35 3.63 -3.56
N GLY A 68 -1.68 4.19 -2.55
CA GLY A 68 -2.07 5.47 -1.94
C GLY A 68 -1.68 6.67 -2.82
N SER A 69 -2.23 7.84 -2.51
CA SER A 69 -1.88 9.09 -3.18
C SER A 69 -0.57 9.73 -2.67
N VAL A 70 -0.09 9.29 -1.53
CA VAL A 70 1.17 9.67 -0.88
C VAL A 70 1.96 8.42 -0.53
N THR A 71 3.21 8.58 -0.09
CA THR A 71 4.04 7.45 0.32
C THR A 71 3.34 6.59 1.37
N TYR A 72 3.21 5.30 1.12
CA TYR A 72 2.49 4.36 2.01
C TYR A 72 3.42 3.43 2.81
N THR A 73 4.68 3.79 2.96
CA THR A 73 5.66 3.03 3.74
C THR A 73 5.21 2.82 5.19
N TRP A 74 4.64 3.84 5.82
CA TRP A 74 4.08 3.73 7.16
C TRP A 74 2.91 2.74 7.25
N THR A 75 2.07 2.68 6.23
CA THR A 75 0.99 1.70 6.12
C THR A 75 1.54 0.28 6.03
N ILE A 76 2.62 0.08 5.26
CA ILE A 76 3.31 -1.21 5.17
C ILE A 76 3.86 -1.64 6.54
N TYR A 77 4.52 -0.75 7.26
CA TYR A 77 5.05 -1.04 8.58
C TYR A 77 3.95 -1.37 9.59
N ALA A 78 2.90 -0.55 9.65
CA ALA A 78 1.75 -0.79 10.53
C ALA A 78 1.09 -2.16 10.25
N ASN A 79 0.92 -2.50 8.96
CA ASN A 79 0.38 -3.81 8.59
C ASN A 79 1.33 -4.95 8.97
N SER A 80 2.63 -4.79 8.84
CA SER A 80 3.61 -5.82 9.22
C SER A 80 3.55 -6.12 10.71
N PHE A 81 3.43 -5.10 11.57
CA PHE A 81 3.21 -5.30 13.01
C PHE A 81 1.89 -6.00 13.31
N ARG A 82 0.82 -5.64 12.60
CA ARG A 82 -0.48 -6.30 12.75
C ARG A 82 -0.40 -7.79 12.39
N VAL A 83 0.23 -8.13 11.28
CA VAL A 83 0.40 -9.52 10.83
C VAL A 83 1.30 -10.31 11.78
N ALA A 84 2.37 -9.70 12.27
CA ALA A 84 3.24 -10.32 13.29
C ALA A 84 2.46 -10.72 14.56
N ASN A 85 1.54 -9.88 15.03
CA ASN A 85 0.66 -10.22 16.16
C ASN A 85 -0.28 -11.39 15.85
N VAL A 86 -0.80 -11.48 14.62
CA VAL A 86 -1.62 -12.63 14.20
C VAL A 86 -0.80 -13.93 14.20
N ILE A 87 0.43 -13.89 13.68
CA ILE A 87 1.33 -15.04 13.65
C ILE A 87 1.68 -15.46 15.07
N LYS A 88 2.05 -14.50 15.93
CA LYS A 88 2.34 -14.75 17.35
C LYS A 88 1.18 -15.46 18.05
N GLY A 89 -0.06 -14.96 17.86
CA GLY A 89 -1.25 -15.58 18.44
C GLY A 89 -1.45 -17.04 18.00
N LYS A 90 -1.20 -17.34 16.74
CA LYS A 90 -1.29 -18.72 16.22
C LYS A 90 -0.21 -19.64 16.81
N LEU A 91 1.00 -19.14 17.02
CA LEU A 91 2.10 -19.93 17.59
C LEU A 91 1.89 -20.20 19.08
N MET A 92 1.30 -19.26 19.81
CA MET A 92 1.05 -19.42 21.25
C MET A 92 -0.16 -20.30 21.56
N ASN A 93 -1.10 -20.49 20.63
CA ASN A 93 -2.29 -21.32 20.79
C ASN A 93 -2.07 -22.77 20.27
N LYS A 94 -0.87 -23.13 19.92
CA LYS A 94 -0.45 -24.52 19.66
C LYS A 94 0.17 -25.12 20.92
#